data_1523e90a6560e7516bca01dc6c8b2856
#
_entry.id   1523e90a6560e7516bca01dc6c8b2856
#
_cell.length_a   1.000
_cell.length_b   1.000
_cell.length_c   1.000
_cell.angle_alpha   90.00
_cell.angle_beta   90.00
_cell.angle_gamma   90.00
#
_symmetry.space_group_name_H-M   'P 1'
#
loop_
_entity.id
_entity.type
_entity.pdbx_description
1 polymer ?
#
loop_
_entity_poly.entity_id
_entity_poly.type
_entity_poly.pdbx_seq_one_letter_code
_entity_poly.pdbx_strand_id
1 'polypeptide(L)'
;TVQLGGYGDRRITQLSGGQRQRVALARAMVFEPQIILMDEPLSALDKKLREHMQIELKALHQQLDATVVYVTHDQREALTMSDRIAVVNHGRIEQVETPERLYRQPHSFFVADFIGESVSLPVTVAKGTAQLNGRVLKSDLPIAQGSGGHRLVIRPELLEVTAGAVP
;
A
#
# COMPACT_ATOMS: atom_id res chain seq x y z
N THR A 1 18.45 -14.69 -13.86
CA THR A 1 17.20 -14.05 -13.39
C THR A 1 17.24 -13.73 -11.89
N VAL A 2 17.56 -14.68 -10.99
CA VAL A 2 17.60 -14.43 -9.52
C VAL A 2 18.99 -14.11 -8.97
N GLN A 3 19.99 -13.87 -9.81
CA GLN A 3 21.36 -13.48 -9.46
C GLN A 3 22.05 -14.42 -8.45
N LEU A 4 21.85 -15.73 -8.59
CA LEU A 4 22.46 -16.77 -7.76
C LEU A 4 23.55 -17.58 -8.51
N GLY A 5 24.17 -16.99 -9.54
CA GLY A 5 25.30 -17.62 -10.23
C GLY A 5 26.43 -17.97 -9.26
N GLY A 6 26.95 -19.22 -9.32
CA GLY A 6 28.00 -19.71 -8.43
C GLY A 6 27.57 -20.17 -7.03
N TYR A 7 26.25 -20.22 -6.75
CA TYR A 7 25.73 -20.66 -5.46
C TYR A 7 25.11 -22.07 -5.49
N GLY A 8 25.13 -22.75 -6.64
CA GLY A 8 24.43 -24.02 -6.83
C GLY A 8 24.90 -25.14 -5.88
N ASP A 9 26.18 -25.18 -5.51
CA ASP A 9 26.74 -26.22 -4.64
C ASP A 9 26.62 -25.88 -3.13
N ARG A 10 26.08 -24.70 -2.78
CA ARG A 10 25.96 -24.31 -1.39
C ARG A 10 24.69 -24.89 -0.74
N ARG A 11 24.86 -25.34 0.51
CA ARG A 11 23.68 -25.73 1.32
C ARG A 11 22.88 -24.47 1.72
N ILE A 12 21.56 -24.63 1.91
CA ILE A 12 20.65 -23.52 2.30
C ILE A 12 21.14 -22.82 3.58
N THR A 13 21.73 -23.55 4.52
CA THR A 13 22.30 -23.00 5.76
C THR A 13 23.51 -22.08 5.56
N GLN A 14 24.16 -22.15 4.40
CA GLN A 14 25.31 -21.32 4.03
C GLN A 14 24.91 -20.05 3.27
N LEU A 15 23.60 -19.84 3.06
CA LEU A 15 23.04 -18.70 2.35
C LEU A 15 22.60 -17.62 3.33
N SER A 16 22.79 -16.36 2.95
CA SER A 16 22.21 -15.23 3.66
C SER A 16 20.66 -15.24 3.58
N GLY A 17 19.99 -14.44 4.42
CA GLY A 17 18.52 -14.30 4.37
C GLY A 17 18.00 -13.94 2.98
N GLY A 18 18.56 -12.91 2.34
CA GLY A 18 18.19 -12.51 0.98
C GLY A 18 18.50 -13.57 -0.08
N GLN A 19 19.62 -14.31 0.06
CA GLN A 19 19.93 -15.42 -0.86
C GLN A 19 18.93 -16.56 -0.72
N ARG A 20 18.54 -16.94 0.50
CA ARG A 20 17.49 -17.95 0.73
C ARG A 20 16.16 -17.53 0.10
N GLN A 21 15.81 -16.24 0.19
CA GLN A 21 14.60 -15.70 -0.40
C GLN A 21 14.63 -15.77 -1.93
N ARG A 22 15.76 -15.43 -2.56
CA ARG A 22 15.96 -15.59 -4.02
C ARG A 22 15.86 -17.05 -4.46
N VAL A 23 16.33 -17.99 -3.64
CA VAL A 23 16.13 -19.44 -3.89
C VAL A 23 14.65 -19.80 -3.83
N ALA A 24 13.91 -19.28 -2.84
CA ALA A 24 12.46 -19.52 -2.74
C ALA A 24 11.71 -18.99 -3.95
N LEU A 25 12.06 -17.79 -4.42
CA LEU A 25 11.51 -17.19 -5.65
C LEU A 25 11.86 -18.05 -6.89
N ALA A 26 13.12 -18.43 -7.05
CA ALA A 26 13.53 -19.29 -8.17
C ALA A 26 12.73 -20.59 -8.18
N ARG A 27 12.52 -21.20 -7.02
CA ARG A 27 11.71 -22.41 -6.87
C ARG A 27 10.24 -22.18 -7.27
N ALA A 28 9.66 -21.03 -6.90
CA ALA A 28 8.29 -20.71 -7.27
C ALA A 28 8.10 -20.48 -8.77
N MET A 29 9.17 -20.03 -9.47
CA MET A 29 9.11 -19.66 -10.88
C MET A 29 9.57 -20.75 -11.85
N VAL A 30 10.30 -21.78 -11.38
CA VAL A 30 10.91 -22.79 -12.24
C VAL A 30 9.92 -23.56 -13.11
N PHE A 31 8.66 -23.62 -12.68
CA PHE A 31 7.58 -24.28 -13.38
C PHE A 31 6.74 -23.32 -14.26
N GLU A 32 7.16 -22.08 -14.43
CA GLU A 32 6.46 -21.04 -15.21
C GLU A 32 4.95 -20.95 -14.86
N PRO A 33 4.62 -20.76 -13.58
CA PRO A 33 3.24 -20.75 -13.13
C PRO A 33 2.51 -19.50 -13.65
N GLN A 34 1.22 -19.62 -13.90
CA GLN A 34 0.37 -18.47 -14.24
C GLN A 34 0.05 -17.59 -13.03
N ILE A 35 0.10 -18.15 -11.82
CA ILE A 35 -0.17 -17.43 -10.57
C ILE A 35 0.91 -17.76 -9.55
N ILE A 36 1.47 -16.73 -8.93
CA ILE A 36 2.44 -16.83 -7.83
C ILE A 36 1.82 -16.21 -6.57
N LEU A 37 1.80 -16.97 -5.48
CA LEU A 37 1.35 -16.49 -4.17
C LEU A 37 2.56 -16.20 -3.30
N MET A 38 2.65 -14.96 -2.79
CA MET A 38 3.71 -14.51 -1.88
C MET A 38 3.08 -14.02 -0.58
N ASP A 39 3.37 -14.69 0.51
CA ASP A 39 2.88 -14.34 1.83
C ASP A 39 4.02 -13.73 2.65
N GLU A 40 3.93 -12.42 2.89
CA GLU A 40 4.91 -11.59 3.61
C GLU A 40 6.40 -11.85 3.21
N PRO A 41 6.74 -11.87 1.92
CA PRO A 41 8.03 -12.37 1.48
C PRO A 41 9.22 -11.53 1.93
N LEU A 42 9.02 -10.28 2.39
CA LEU A 42 10.09 -9.37 2.81
C LEU A 42 10.10 -9.08 4.32
N SER A 43 9.18 -9.65 5.09
CA SER A 43 8.99 -9.33 6.51
C SER A 43 10.21 -9.61 7.39
N ALA A 44 10.98 -10.65 7.07
CA ALA A 44 12.16 -11.05 7.83
C ALA A 44 13.46 -10.28 7.48
N LEU A 45 13.39 -9.30 6.58
CA LEU A 45 14.56 -8.55 6.11
C LEU A 45 14.70 -7.22 6.86
N ASP A 46 15.95 -6.78 7.06
CA ASP A 46 16.23 -5.42 7.50
C ASP A 46 15.79 -4.39 6.44
N LYS A 47 15.65 -3.13 6.87
CA LYS A 47 15.11 -2.07 6.02
C LYS A 47 15.84 -1.90 4.69
N LYS A 48 17.19 -1.85 4.73
CA LYS A 48 18.01 -1.61 3.54
C LYS A 48 17.92 -2.77 2.54
N LEU A 49 17.96 -4.00 3.05
CA LEU A 49 17.83 -5.19 2.23
C LEU A 49 16.41 -5.32 1.67
N ARG A 50 15.40 -4.96 2.44
CA ARG A 50 13.99 -4.94 2.01
C ARG A 50 13.79 -3.99 0.82
N GLU A 51 14.23 -2.73 0.93
CA GLU A 51 14.14 -1.74 -0.14
C GLU A 51 14.82 -2.23 -1.43
N HIS A 52 16.00 -2.84 -1.31
CA HIS A 52 16.69 -3.43 -2.46
C HIS A 52 15.91 -4.58 -3.08
N MET A 53 15.38 -5.48 -2.25
CA MET A 53 14.60 -6.64 -2.70
C MET A 53 13.27 -6.24 -3.35
N GLN A 54 12.63 -5.15 -2.92
CA GLN A 54 11.43 -4.62 -3.56
C GLN A 54 11.69 -4.24 -5.02
N ILE A 55 12.80 -3.54 -5.27
CA ILE A 55 13.20 -3.14 -6.64
C ILE A 55 13.45 -4.39 -7.50
N GLU A 56 14.18 -5.37 -6.97
CA GLU A 56 14.46 -6.61 -7.69
C GLU A 56 13.19 -7.43 -7.98
N LEU A 57 12.29 -7.54 -7.00
CA LEU A 57 11.03 -8.26 -7.17
C LEU A 57 10.13 -7.59 -8.20
N LYS A 58 10.06 -6.26 -8.19
CA LYS A 58 9.27 -5.52 -9.19
C LYS A 58 9.85 -5.70 -10.60
N ALA A 59 11.16 -5.59 -10.76
CA ALA A 59 11.82 -5.83 -12.04
C ALA A 59 11.63 -7.27 -12.53
N LEU A 60 11.63 -8.23 -11.61
CA LEU A 60 11.41 -9.63 -11.91
C LEU A 60 9.95 -9.87 -12.33
N HIS A 61 8.97 -9.32 -11.59
CA HIS A 61 7.55 -9.39 -11.94
C HIS A 61 7.28 -8.87 -13.35
N GLN A 62 7.92 -7.76 -13.76
CA GLN A 62 7.77 -7.20 -15.10
C GLN A 62 8.29 -8.12 -16.22
N GLN A 63 9.16 -9.06 -15.89
CA GLN A 63 9.71 -10.06 -16.84
C GLN A 63 8.91 -11.36 -16.87
N LEU A 64 8.01 -11.54 -15.90
CA LEU A 64 7.19 -12.74 -15.79
C LEU A 64 5.81 -12.49 -16.41
N ASP A 65 5.36 -13.42 -17.24
CA ASP A 65 3.97 -13.45 -17.70
C ASP A 65 3.10 -14.21 -16.69
N ALA A 66 3.07 -13.69 -15.45
CA ALA A 66 2.37 -14.33 -14.34
C ALA A 66 1.64 -13.30 -13.47
N THR A 67 0.49 -13.68 -12.95
CA THR A 67 -0.21 -12.91 -11.93
C THR A 67 0.42 -13.17 -10.56
N VAL A 68 0.86 -12.10 -9.88
CA VAL A 68 1.42 -12.20 -8.54
C VAL A 68 0.40 -11.71 -7.52
N VAL A 69 0.02 -12.56 -6.57
CA VAL A 69 -0.74 -12.17 -5.38
C VAL A 69 0.25 -12.02 -4.23
N TYR A 70 0.40 -10.79 -3.77
CA TYR A 70 1.38 -10.40 -2.77
C TYR A 70 0.67 -9.97 -1.48
N VAL A 71 0.87 -10.69 -0.39
CA VAL A 71 0.34 -10.34 0.93
C VAL A 71 1.41 -9.63 1.73
N THR A 72 1.08 -8.46 2.27
CA THR A 72 1.97 -7.68 3.13
C THR A 72 1.17 -6.85 4.13
N HIS A 73 1.78 -6.56 5.27
CA HIS A 73 1.30 -5.56 6.22
C HIS A 73 2.03 -4.21 6.07
N ASP A 74 3.04 -4.13 5.20
CA ASP A 74 3.76 -2.89 4.90
C ASP A 74 3.05 -2.11 3.78
N GLN A 75 2.47 -0.97 4.15
CA GLN A 75 1.73 -0.11 3.22
C GLN A 75 2.61 0.42 2.08
N ARG A 76 3.90 0.70 2.36
CA ARG A 76 4.83 1.19 1.33
C ARG A 76 5.10 0.13 0.29
N GLU A 77 5.25 -1.13 0.72
CA GLU A 77 5.37 -2.26 -0.21
C GLU A 77 4.16 -2.32 -1.12
N ALA A 78 2.96 -2.33 -0.54
CA ALA A 78 1.72 -2.39 -1.30
C ALA A 78 1.61 -1.24 -2.31
N LEU A 79 1.84 0.01 -1.88
CA LEU A 79 1.70 1.20 -2.73
C LEU A 79 2.74 1.29 -3.85
N THR A 80 3.96 0.75 -3.64
CA THR A 80 5.05 0.88 -4.61
C THR A 80 5.14 -0.28 -5.60
N MET A 81 4.71 -1.47 -5.17
CA MET A 81 4.92 -2.69 -5.97
C MET A 81 3.69 -3.13 -6.75
N SER A 82 2.49 -2.86 -6.26
CA SER A 82 1.26 -3.45 -6.78
C SER A 82 0.61 -2.61 -7.87
N ASP A 83 -0.02 -3.26 -8.84
CA ASP A 83 -0.91 -2.63 -9.83
C ASP A 83 -2.30 -2.38 -9.25
N ARG A 84 -2.74 -3.28 -8.35
CA ARG A 84 -3.99 -3.18 -7.59
C ARG A 84 -3.77 -3.63 -6.17
N ILE A 85 -4.46 -2.98 -5.23
CA ILE A 85 -4.39 -3.29 -3.80
C ILE A 85 -5.79 -3.63 -3.30
N ALA A 86 -5.90 -4.75 -2.60
CA ALA A 86 -7.07 -5.12 -1.82
C ALA A 86 -6.80 -4.83 -0.33
N VAL A 87 -7.52 -3.89 0.24
CA VAL A 87 -7.48 -3.63 1.69
C VAL A 87 -8.44 -4.58 2.38
N VAL A 88 -7.92 -5.39 3.30
CA VAL A 88 -8.68 -6.38 4.05
C VAL A 88 -8.81 -5.97 5.52
N ASN A 89 -10.02 -6.03 6.06
CA ASN A 89 -10.32 -5.72 7.44
C ASN A 89 -11.33 -6.75 8.01
N HIS A 90 -11.01 -7.35 9.15
CA HIS A 90 -11.84 -8.39 9.78
C HIS A 90 -12.34 -9.47 8.81
N GLY A 91 -11.45 -9.95 7.91
CA GLY A 91 -11.78 -10.99 6.93
C GLY A 91 -12.67 -10.55 5.76
N ARG A 92 -12.89 -9.24 5.60
CA ARG A 92 -13.65 -8.65 4.48
C ARG A 92 -12.78 -7.71 3.66
N ILE A 93 -13.03 -7.69 2.37
CA ILE A 93 -12.40 -6.72 1.47
C ILE A 93 -13.16 -5.39 1.60
N GLU A 94 -12.48 -4.36 2.09
CA GLU A 94 -13.00 -3.00 2.23
C GLU A 94 -12.99 -2.24 0.90
N GLN A 95 -11.89 -2.36 0.15
CA GLN A 95 -11.72 -1.70 -1.13
C GLN A 95 -10.66 -2.43 -1.97
N VAL A 96 -10.86 -2.45 -3.29
CA VAL A 96 -9.87 -2.94 -4.27
C VAL A 96 -9.70 -1.88 -5.34
N GLU A 97 -8.53 -1.26 -5.42
CA GLU A 97 -8.26 -0.18 -6.37
C GLU A 97 -6.78 -0.11 -6.75
N THR A 98 -6.45 0.74 -7.72
CA THR A 98 -5.05 1.12 -7.99
C THR A 98 -4.49 1.88 -6.79
N PRO A 99 -3.17 1.87 -6.55
CA PRO A 99 -2.54 2.59 -5.45
C PRO A 99 -2.94 4.06 -5.38
N GLU A 100 -2.94 4.75 -6.53
CA GLU A 100 -3.30 6.17 -6.60
C GLU A 100 -4.76 6.42 -6.18
N ARG A 101 -5.70 5.63 -6.70
CA ARG A 101 -7.13 5.79 -6.37
C ARG A 101 -7.40 5.41 -4.92
N LEU A 102 -6.77 4.37 -4.41
CA LEU A 102 -6.89 3.95 -3.02
C LEU A 102 -6.44 5.06 -2.07
N TYR A 103 -5.37 5.76 -2.41
CA TYR A 103 -4.83 6.87 -1.63
C TYR A 103 -5.68 8.14 -1.71
N ARG A 104 -6.13 8.51 -2.92
CA ARG A 104 -6.86 9.76 -3.18
C ARG A 104 -8.37 9.66 -2.95
N GLN A 105 -8.94 8.46 -3.11
CA GLN A 105 -10.39 8.24 -3.05
C GLN A 105 -10.72 7.01 -2.17
N PRO A 106 -10.35 7.04 -0.88
CA PRO A 106 -10.70 5.96 0.04
C PRO A 106 -12.22 5.90 0.25
N HIS A 107 -12.79 4.69 0.21
CA HIS A 107 -14.23 4.48 0.36
C HIS A 107 -14.72 4.59 1.81
N SER A 108 -13.79 4.42 2.78
CA SER A 108 -14.13 4.49 4.21
C SER A 108 -13.02 5.21 4.99
N PHE A 109 -13.38 5.68 6.19
CA PHE A 109 -12.40 6.24 7.11
C PHE A 109 -11.30 5.22 7.46
N PHE A 110 -11.67 3.95 7.61
CA PHE A 110 -10.69 2.88 7.86
C PHE A 110 -9.64 2.81 6.75
N VAL A 111 -10.06 2.80 5.49
CA VAL A 111 -9.11 2.77 4.36
C VAL A 111 -8.26 4.03 4.32
N ALA A 112 -8.87 5.20 4.57
CA ALA A 112 -8.16 6.48 4.58
C ALA A 112 -7.07 6.54 5.66
N ASP A 113 -7.36 6.04 6.85
CA ASP A 113 -6.46 6.02 8.00
C ASP A 113 -5.40 4.92 7.87
N PHE A 114 -5.79 3.78 7.31
CA PHE A 114 -4.90 2.64 7.09
C PHE A 114 -3.87 2.90 5.98
N ILE A 115 -4.23 3.63 4.92
CA ILE A 115 -3.37 3.88 3.76
C ILE A 115 -2.68 5.25 3.88
N GLY A 116 -1.44 5.24 4.36
CA GLY A 116 -0.60 6.43 4.50
C GLY A 116 -0.99 7.35 5.67
N GLU A 117 -0.16 8.34 5.91
CA GLU A 117 -0.39 9.32 6.96
C GLU A 117 -1.59 10.22 6.64
N SER A 118 -2.44 10.46 7.62
CA SER A 118 -3.58 11.35 7.49
C SER A 118 -3.86 12.13 8.76
N VAL A 119 -4.35 13.35 8.60
CA VAL A 119 -4.96 14.13 9.69
C VAL A 119 -6.47 14.03 9.53
N SER A 120 -7.17 13.63 10.59
CA SER A 120 -8.62 13.52 10.54
C SER A 120 -9.27 14.44 11.56
N LEU A 121 -10.19 15.27 11.07
CA LEU A 121 -10.92 16.24 11.88
C LEU A 121 -12.41 15.91 11.87
N PRO A 122 -13.11 15.95 13.02
CA PRO A 122 -14.56 15.80 13.03
C PRO A 122 -15.22 17.01 12.36
N VAL A 123 -16.19 16.75 11.49
CA VAL A 123 -16.94 17.79 10.79
C VAL A 123 -18.42 17.51 10.90
N THR A 124 -19.23 18.56 10.85
CA THR A 124 -20.69 18.47 10.71
C THR A 124 -21.06 18.66 9.25
N VAL A 125 -22.01 17.87 8.77
CA VAL A 125 -22.54 18.01 7.42
C VAL A 125 -24.00 18.46 7.51
N ALA A 126 -24.29 19.64 6.95
CA ALA A 126 -25.62 20.17 6.87
C ALA A 126 -25.91 20.63 5.45
N LYS A 127 -27.05 20.20 4.89
CA LYS A 127 -27.49 20.54 3.53
C LYS A 127 -26.44 20.33 2.44
N GLY A 128 -25.68 19.21 2.55
CA GLY A 128 -24.63 18.86 1.58
C GLY A 128 -23.35 19.69 1.71
N THR A 129 -23.17 20.43 2.80
CA THR A 129 -22.00 21.27 3.04
C THR A 129 -21.32 20.84 4.34
N ALA A 130 -20.01 20.63 4.29
CA ALA A 130 -19.22 20.30 5.48
C ALA A 130 -18.84 21.58 6.25
N GLN A 131 -18.88 21.50 7.57
CA GLN A 131 -18.51 22.60 8.47
C GLN A 131 -17.53 22.10 9.51
N LEU A 132 -16.46 22.87 9.71
CA LEU A 132 -15.47 22.68 10.78
C LEU A 132 -15.56 23.84 11.76
N ASN A 133 -15.89 23.57 13.02
CA ASN A 133 -16.09 24.60 14.06
C ASN A 133 -17.04 25.74 13.65
N GLY A 134 -18.13 25.40 12.97
CA GLY A 134 -19.12 26.36 12.48
C GLY A 134 -18.73 27.12 11.20
N ARG A 135 -17.53 26.94 10.68
CA ARG A 135 -17.09 27.54 9.41
C ARG A 135 -17.35 26.56 8.25
N VAL A 136 -17.95 27.05 7.19
CA VAL A 136 -18.22 26.28 5.98
C VAL A 136 -16.90 25.98 5.27
N LEU A 137 -16.67 24.69 4.97
CA LEU A 137 -15.54 24.28 4.16
C LEU A 137 -15.92 24.42 2.68
N LYS A 138 -15.16 25.24 1.96
CA LYS A 138 -15.25 25.32 0.50
C LYS A 138 -14.45 24.17 -0.08
N SER A 139 -15.14 23.14 -0.53
CA SER A 139 -14.50 21.93 -1.06
C SER A 139 -15.42 21.30 -2.10
N ASP A 140 -14.85 20.93 -3.24
CA ASP A 140 -15.51 20.13 -4.26
C ASP A 140 -15.45 18.62 -3.96
N LEU A 141 -15.00 18.26 -2.75
CA LEU A 141 -14.86 16.86 -2.33
C LEU A 141 -16.24 16.22 -2.16
N PRO A 142 -16.42 15.00 -2.64
CA PRO A 142 -17.67 14.27 -2.43
C PRO A 142 -17.85 14.01 -0.93
N ILE A 143 -19.01 14.39 -0.41
CA ILE A 143 -19.39 14.11 0.97
C ILE A 143 -19.99 12.71 0.99
N ALA A 144 -19.38 11.79 1.73
CA ALA A 144 -19.91 10.45 1.91
C ALA A 144 -21.31 10.52 2.55
N GLN A 145 -22.26 9.82 1.96
CA GLN A 145 -23.60 9.69 2.54
C GLN A 145 -23.58 8.62 3.64
N GLY A 146 -24.05 8.95 4.83
CA GLY A 146 -24.14 8.01 5.95
C GLY A 146 -24.71 8.67 7.19
N SER A 147 -25.26 7.86 8.09
CA SER A 147 -25.86 8.30 9.37
C SER A 147 -24.84 8.46 10.50
N GLY A 148 -23.55 8.22 10.24
CA GLY A 148 -22.47 8.35 11.21
C GLY A 148 -21.85 9.75 11.25
N GLY A 149 -21.02 10.01 12.26
CA GLY A 149 -20.23 11.25 12.31
C GLY A 149 -19.31 11.36 11.10
N HIS A 150 -19.29 12.52 10.47
CA HIS A 150 -18.42 12.78 9.32
C HIS A 150 -17.03 13.22 9.80
N ARG A 151 -16.01 12.84 9.06
CA ARG A 151 -14.63 13.26 9.30
C ARG A 151 -14.03 13.82 8.01
N LEU A 152 -13.35 14.95 8.14
CA LEU A 152 -12.47 15.46 7.10
C LEU A 152 -11.14 14.75 7.20
N VAL A 153 -10.71 14.08 6.16
CA VAL A 153 -9.40 13.45 6.06
C VAL A 153 -8.51 14.31 5.17
N ILE A 154 -7.36 14.68 5.69
CA ILE A 154 -6.40 15.55 5.01
C ILE A 154 -5.08 14.79 4.91
N ARG A 155 -4.48 14.77 3.73
CA ARG A 155 -3.13 14.28 3.54
C ARG A 155 -2.14 15.39 3.87
N PRO A 156 -1.16 15.18 4.75
CA PRO A 156 -0.24 16.24 5.21
C PRO A 156 0.48 16.97 4.07
N GLU A 157 0.86 16.25 3.03
CA GLU A 157 1.56 16.79 1.86
C GLU A 157 0.70 17.69 0.97
N LEU A 158 -0.62 17.70 1.18
CA LEU A 158 -1.54 18.59 0.48
C LEU A 158 -1.84 19.88 1.25
N LEU A 159 -1.23 20.04 2.44
CA LEU A 159 -1.38 21.24 3.26
C LEU A 159 -0.36 22.30 2.83
N GLU A 160 -0.85 23.42 2.39
CA GLU A 160 -0.03 24.61 2.17
C GLU A 160 -0.24 25.61 3.30
N VAL A 161 0.85 26.07 3.91
CA VAL A 161 0.81 27.13 4.91
C VAL A 161 0.90 28.46 4.16
N THR A 162 -0.23 29.14 4.00
CA THR A 162 -0.27 30.50 3.46
C THR A 162 -0.20 31.51 4.59
N ALA A 163 0.69 32.50 4.48
CA ALA A 163 0.70 33.66 5.35
C ALA A 163 -0.55 34.50 5.01
N GLY A 164 -1.67 34.17 5.65
CA GLY A 164 -2.91 34.89 5.50
C GLY A 164 -3.34 35.45 6.84
N ALA A 165 -3.85 36.65 6.88
CA ALA A 165 -4.41 37.26 8.06
C ALA A 165 -5.42 36.28 8.69
N VAL A 166 -5.15 35.86 9.91
CA VAL A 166 -6.18 35.27 10.77
C VAL A 166 -7.19 36.39 11.06
N PRO A 167 -8.45 36.25 10.65
CA PRO A 167 -9.46 37.25 10.98
C PRO A 167 -9.75 37.27 12.47
#